data_25ccea683922b3206247c6c1fd01e384
#
_entry.id   25ccea683922b3206247c6c1fd01e384
#
_cell.length_a   1.000
_cell.length_b   1.000
_cell.length_c   1.000
_cell.angle_alpha   90.00
_cell.angle_beta   90.00
_cell.angle_gamma   90.00
#
_symmetry.space_group_name_H-M   'P 1'
#
loop_
_entity.id
_entity.type
_entity.pdbx_description
1 polymer ?
#
loop_
_entity_poly.entity_id
_entity_poly.type
_entity_poly.pdbx_seq_one_letter_code
_entity_poly.pdbx_strand_id
1 'polypeptide(L)'
;MKYIIPLFLLFISISVNSQVFPGTPVSGFPSGTTAQINTVANPVEGTIAYSTDEKIFYYYNGTDWIALSSASGVYVGSFIINAPGGTTTTTFSTQVTGIPFRPSQVTFTAFANIESFGLNNDNQTSNNDLGIANSFGSMQGFARNNGTLPITQNVIYVGGHGNSINDISRYSSNTQCIGVRYGNQNGDNLGVLSGALDTFDFNTGTSTGGFTFDITYTIGSTGNASRDDDILNESLVVFYTAYR
;
A
#
# COMPACT_ATOMS: atom_id res chain seq x y z
N MET A 1 -16.19 76.53 -46.50
CA MET A 1 -15.55 76.18 -45.23
C MET A 1 -15.72 74.69 -45.06
N LYS A 2 -14.60 73.91 -45.16
CA LYS A 2 -14.60 72.46 -44.96
C LYS A 2 -14.08 72.21 -43.52
N TYR A 3 -14.94 71.65 -42.74
CA TYR A 3 -14.53 71.17 -41.36
C TYR A 3 -13.87 69.80 -41.48
N ILE A 4 -12.59 69.77 -41.24
CA ILE A 4 -11.83 68.49 -41.06
C ILE A 4 -11.96 68.15 -39.60
N ILE A 5 -12.72 67.08 -39.34
CA ILE A 5 -12.78 66.48 -37.96
C ILE A 5 -11.56 65.54 -37.86
N PRO A 6 -10.61 65.76 -36.93
CA PRO A 6 -9.54 64.79 -36.67
C PRO A 6 -10.15 63.59 -35.97
N LEU A 7 -10.15 62.47 -36.66
CA LEU A 7 -10.45 61.18 -36.06
C LEU A 7 -9.33 60.81 -35.05
N PHE A 8 -9.62 61.04 -33.77
CA PHE A 8 -8.74 60.63 -32.71
C PHE A 8 -8.86 59.13 -32.56
N LEU A 9 -7.98 58.35 -33.20
CA LEU A 9 -7.89 56.91 -33.03
C LEU A 9 -7.26 56.67 -31.63
N LEU A 10 -8.12 56.39 -30.65
CA LEU A 10 -7.73 55.93 -29.36
C LEU A 10 -7.18 54.48 -29.47
N PHE A 11 -5.86 54.36 -29.62
CA PHE A 11 -5.19 53.08 -29.48
C PHE A 11 -5.27 52.65 -28.02
N ILE A 12 -6.25 51.86 -27.66
CA ILE A 12 -6.22 51.10 -26.44
C ILE A 12 -5.19 50.00 -26.67
N SER A 13 -3.96 50.22 -26.24
CA SER A 13 -2.95 49.17 -26.14
C SER A 13 -3.36 48.24 -25.03
N ILE A 14 -4.04 47.15 -25.36
CA ILE A 14 -4.21 46.01 -24.45
C ILE A 14 -2.82 45.38 -24.35
N SER A 15 -2.14 45.66 -23.26
CA SER A 15 -0.90 44.97 -22.93
C SER A 15 -1.26 43.53 -22.60
N VAL A 16 -1.29 42.66 -23.60
CA VAL A 16 -1.28 41.20 -23.33
C VAL A 16 0.10 40.87 -22.90
N ASN A 17 0.33 40.81 -21.57
CA ASN A 17 1.54 40.25 -21.02
C ASN A 17 1.51 38.74 -21.25
N SER A 18 1.91 38.33 -22.45
CA SER A 18 2.30 36.96 -22.71
C SER A 18 3.62 36.75 -21.91
N GLN A 19 3.57 36.00 -20.84
CA GLN A 19 4.76 35.60 -20.11
C GLN A 19 5.53 34.57 -20.93
N VAL A 20 6.31 35.06 -21.89
CA VAL A 20 7.38 34.28 -22.50
C VAL A 20 8.58 34.44 -21.59
N PHE A 21 9.06 33.36 -21.00
CA PHE A 21 10.24 33.33 -20.17
C PHE A 21 11.50 33.76 -20.95
N PRO A 22 12.04 34.93 -20.77
CA PRO A 22 13.42 35.20 -21.12
C PRO A 22 14.24 35.03 -19.85
N GLY A 23 15.13 34.12 -19.82
CA GLY A 23 16.31 33.84 -18.99
C GLY A 23 16.49 34.36 -17.56
N THR A 24 15.64 35.23 -17.07
CA THR A 24 15.56 35.65 -15.66
C THR A 24 14.08 35.64 -15.27
N PRO A 25 13.65 34.76 -14.35
CA PRO A 25 12.28 34.75 -13.89
C PRO A 25 11.98 36.02 -13.09
N VAL A 26 11.27 36.97 -13.70
CA VAL A 26 10.91 38.24 -13.09
C VAL A 26 9.56 38.16 -12.36
N SER A 27 8.82 37.05 -12.50
CA SER A 27 7.56 36.83 -11.79
C SER A 27 7.48 35.41 -11.26
N GLY A 28 7.24 35.29 -9.99
CA GLY A 28 6.94 34.01 -9.34
C GLY A 28 5.46 33.65 -9.52
N PHE A 29 5.12 32.42 -9.21
CA PHE A 29 3.74 32.02 -9.03
C PHE A 29 3.09 32.80 -7.87
N PRO A 30 1.76 33.02 -7.89
CA PRO A 30 1.04 33.49 -6.71
C PRO A 30 1.44 32.66 -5.50
N SER A 31 1.81 33.31 -4.41
CA SER A 31 2.32 32.63 -3.23
C SER A 31 1.68 33.17 -1.95
N GLY A 32 1.50 32.30 -0.98
CA GLY A 32 0.96 32.61 0.33
C GLY A 32 1.14 31.42 1.26
N THR A 33 0.71 31.55 2.51
CA THR A 33 0.59 30.36 3.38
C THR A 33 -0.53 29.45 2.89
N THR A 34 -0.50 28.18 3.26
CA THR A 34 -1.59 27.24 2.94
C THR A 34 -2.95 27.77 3.38
N ALA A 35 -3.01 28.40 4.56
CA ALA A 35 -4.22 29.03 5.05
C ALA A 35 -4.72 30.16 4.12
N GLN A 36 -3.81 30.99 3.61
CA GLN A 36 -4.15 32.08 2.67
C GLN A 36 -4.61 31.52 1.31
N ILE A 37 -3.95 30.49 0.80
CA ILE A 37 -4.33 29.81 -0.45
C ILE A 37 -5.75 29.27 -0.34
N ASN A 38 -6.07 28.59 0.76
CA ASN A 38 -7.41 28.03 0.99
C ASN A 38 -8.53 29.06 1.15
N THR A 39 -8.17 30.34 1.39
CA THR A 39 -9.14 31.45 1.53
C THR A 39 -9.27 32.30 0.28
N VAL A 40 -8.60 31.97 -0.83
CA VAL A 40 -8.74 32.69 -2.09
C VAL A 40 -10.19 32.63 -2.59
N ALA A 41 -10.78 33.79 -2.76
CA ALA A 41 -12.17 33.87 -3.23
C ALA A 41 -12.26 33.60 -4.73
N ASN A 42 -13.16 32.71 -5.13
CA ASN A 42 -13.48 32.38 -6.53
C ASN A 42 -12.25 32.04 -7.40
N PRO A 43 -11.40 31.10 -6.99
CA PRO A 43 -10.30 30.70 -7.84
C PRO A 43 -10.83 30.02 -9.11
N VAL A 44 -10.13 30.21 -10.22
CA VAL A 44 -10.48 29.54 -11.48
C VAL A 44 -9.87 28.14 -11.48
N GLU A 45 -10.60 27.15 -11.96
CA GLU A 45 -10.08 25.79 -12.14
C GLU A 45 -8.76 25.80 -12.92
N GLY A 46 -7.76 25.07 -12.43
CA GLY A 46 -6.41 25.04 -12.99
C GLY A 46 -5.49 26.16 -12.46
N THR A 47 -5.97 27.06 -11.59
CA THR A 47 -5.10 28.04 -10.94
C THR A 47 -4.06 27.31 -10.09
N ILE A 48 -2.79 27.76 -10.18
CA ILE A 48 -1.66 27.23 -9.40
C ILE A 48 -1.18 28.30 -8.43
N ALA A 49 -0.89 27.91 -7.19
CA ALA A 49 -0.31 28.75 -6.13
C ALA A 49 0.82 28.00 -5.42
N TYR A 50 1.80 28.74 -4.89
CA TYR A 50 2.89 28.19 -4.10
C TYR A 50 2.68 28.45 -2.62
N SER A 51 2.64 27.40 -1.82
CA SER A 51 2.61 27.50 -0.36
C SER A 51 4.00 27.82 0.20
N THR A 52 4.09 28.94 0.93
CA THR A 52 5.37 29.43 1.49
C THR A 52 5.73 28.74 2.80
N ASP A 53 4.79 28.17 3.52
CA ASP A 53 4.97 27.37 4.74
C ASP A 53 5.28 25.91 4.43
N GLU A 54 4.52 25.27 3.56
CA GLU A 54 4.72 23.86 3.19
C GLU A 54 5.76 23.64 2.07
N LYS A 55 6.17 24.71 1.36
CA LYS A 55 7.15 24.67 0.25
C LYS A 55 6.72 23.80 -0.93
N ILE A 56 5.41 23.73 -1.20
CA ILE A 56 4.80 22.93 -2.27
C ILE A 56 3.86 23.78 -3.12
N PHE A 57 3.56 23.30 -4.31
CA PHE A 57 2.54 23.90 -5.15
C PHE A 57 1.16 23.31 -4.85
N TYR A 58 0.15 24.13 -5.01
CA TYR A 58 -1.26 23.76 -5.01
C TYR A 58 -1.87 24.10 -6.37
N TYR A 59 -2.84 23.31 -6.81
CA TYR A 59 -3.71 23.67 -7.91
C TYR A 59 -5.18 23.59 -7.47
N TYR A 60 -6.00 24.43 -8.05
CA TYR A 60 -7.44 24.43 -7.80
C TYR A 60 -8.14 23.53 -8.81
N ASN A 61 -8.87 22.52 -8.35
CA ASN A 61 -9.54 21.53 -9.20
C ASN A 61 -10.99 21.89 -9.57
N GLY A 62 -11.40 23.14 -9.29
CA GLY A 62 -12.78 23.60 -9.46
C GLY A 62 -13.60 23.54 -8.17
N THR A 63 -13.19 22.81 -7.16
CA THR A 63 -13.84 22.65 -5.86
C THR A 63 -12.90 22.96 -4.71
N ASP A 64 -11.70 22.39 -4.72
CA ASP A 64 -10.72 22.46 -3.65
C ASP A 64 -9.32 22.77 -4.17
N TRP A 65 -8.48 23.32 -3.28
CA TRP A 65 -7.04 23.44 -3.50
C TRP A 65 -6.35 22.11 -3.18
N ILE A 66 -5.74 21.50 -4.19
CA ILE A 66 -5.05 20.21 -4.11
C ILE A 66 -3.55 20.43 -4.12
N ALA A 67 -2.86 19.92 -3.12
CA ALA A 67 -1.41 19.96 -3.06
C ALA A 67 -0.78 19.16 -4.21
N LEU A 68 0.07 19.80 -5.01
CA LEU A 68 1.00 19.13 -5.92
C LEU A 68 2.21 18.66 -5.10
N SER A 69 1.96 17.86 -4.08
CA SER A 69 3.04 17.39 -3.23
C SER A 69 3.86 16.34 -3.97
N SER A 70 5.19 16.44 -3.85
CA SER A 70 6.09 15.33 -4.08
C SER A 70 6.06 14.34 -2.91
N ALA A 71 4.95 14.25 -2.15
CA ALA A 71 4.81 13.20 -1.18
C ALA A 71 5.07 11.89 -1.92
N SER A 72 6.06 11.15 -1.46
CA SER A 72 6.42 9.86 -2.05
C SER A 72 5.14 9.08 -2.28
N GLY A 73 4.83 8.76 -3.53
CA GLY A 73 3.71 7.88 -3.86
C GLY A 73 3.95 6.45 -3.40
N VAL A 74 5.02 6.23 -2.62
CA VAL A 74 5.48 4.94 -2.12
C VAL A 74 5.64 5.01 -0.60
N TYR A 75 5.11 4.04 0.09
CA TYR A 75 5.25 3.84 1.53
C TYR A 75 5.64 2.40 1.82
N VAL A 76 6.68 2.21 2.62
CA VAL A 76 7.18 0.90 3.04
C VAL A 76 6.84 0.70 4.50
N GLY A 77 6.31 -0.47 4.82
CA GLY A 77 5.94 -0.81 6.19
C GLY A 77 5.96 -2.32 6.44
N SER A 78 5.56 -2.68 7.62
CA SER A 78 5.40 -4.06 8.04
C SER A 78 4.23 -4.20 9.00
N PHE A 79 3.70 -5.41 9.09
CA PHE A 79 2.70 -5.80 10.08
C PHE A 79 2.87 -7.26 10.43
N ILE A 80 2.20 -7.70 11.49
CA ILE A 80 2.19 -9.09 11.90
C ILE A 80 0.77 -9.61 11.77
N ILE A 81 0.60 -10.72 11.05
CA ILE A 81 -0.61 -11.52 11.11
C ILE A 81 -0.46 -12.39 12.35
N ASN A 82 -1.26 -12.11 13.37
CA ASN A 82 -1.19 -12.83 14.62
C ASN A 82 -1.88 -14.19 14.50
N ALA A 83 -1.28 -15.20 15.12
CA ALA A 83 -1.84 -16.53 15.26
C ALA A 83 -3.22 -16.47 15.92
N PRO A 84 -4.24 -17.11 15.37
CA PRO A 84 -5.59 -17.08 15.93
C PRO A 84 -5.75 -17.98 17.15
N GLY A 85 -4.89 -18.98 17.29
CA GLY A 85 -5.09 -20.08 18.25
C GLY A 85 -6.28 -20.99 17.87
N GLY A 86 -6.56 -21.96 18.72
CA GLY A 86 -7.69 -22.89 18.53
C GLY A 86 -7.30 -24.20 17.85
N THR A 87 -8.26 -24.93 17.32
CA THR A 87 -8.09 -26.29 16.77
C THR A 87 -8.80 -26.50 15.43
N THR A 88 -9.38 -25.45 14.86
CA THR A 88 -10.15 -25.54 13.62
C THR A 88 -9.78 -24.41 12.65
N THR A 89 -9.94 -24.64 11.36
CA THR A 89 -9.79 -23.61 10.34
C THR A 89 -10.53 -22.34 10.76
N THR A 90 -9.82 -21.20 10.75
CA THR A 90 -10.32 -19.93 11.25
C THR A 90 -10.10 -18.84 10.22
N THR A 91 -11.12 -17.98 10.04
CA THR A 91 -11.04 -16.78 9.20
C THR A 91 -11.35 -15.55 10.04
N PHE A 92 -10.57 -14.49 9.86
CA PHE A 92 -10.78 -13.20 10.52
C PHE A 92 -10.31 -12.04 9.63
N SER A 93 -10.83 -10.86 9.88
CA SER A 93 -10.39 -9.64 9.20
C SER A 93 -9.29 -8.96 9.99
N THR A 94 -8.28 -8.42 9.28
CA THR A 94 -7.23 -7.57 9.86
C THR A 94 -7.00 -6.35 9.00
N GLN A 95 -6.58 -5.25 9.62
CA GLN A 95 -6.41 -3.97 8.93
C GLN A 95 -5.02 -3.38 9.17
N VAL A 96 -4.42 -2.84 8.11
CA VAL A 96 -3.24 -1.98 8.16
C VAL A 96 -3.69 -0.55 7.94
N THR A 97 -3.26 0.37 8.80
CA THR A 97 -3.63 1.79 8.77
C THR A 97 -2.40 2.69 8.85
N GLY A 98 -2.58 4.00 8.70
CA GLY A 98 -1.51 4.99 8.90
C GLY A 98 -0.65 5.24 7.66
N ILE A 99 -1.02 4.74 6.49
CA ILE A 99 -0.35 5.06 5.23
C ILE A 99 -0.70 6.51 4.86
N PRO A 100 0.28 7.39 4.52
CA PRO A 100 0.04 8.82 4.33
C PRO A 100 -0.73 9.18 3.04
N PHE A 101 -1.34 8.19 2.40
CA PHE A 101 -2.20 8.34 1.23
C PHE A 101 -3.13 7.12 1.11
N ARG A 102 -4.15 7.23 0.27
CA ARG A 102 -4.95 6.06 -0.12
C ARG A 102 -4.13 5.20 -1.09
N PRO A 103 -3.80 3.96 -0.73
CA PRO A 103 -3.12 3.07 -1.66
C PRO A 103 -4.03 2.66 -2.82
N SER A 104 -3.45 2.44 -4.00
CA SER A 104 -4.11 1.80 -5.14
C SER A 104 -3.49 0.44 -5.48
N GLN A 105 -2.28 0.21 -5.00
CA GLN A 105 -1.54 -1.05 -5.14
C GLN A 105 -0.70 -1.30 -3.91
N VAL A 106 -0.49 -2.56 -3.58
CA VAL A 106 0.42 -2.99 -2.52
C VAL A 106 1.12 -4.29 -2.94
N THR A 107 2.39 -4.41 -2.59
CA THR A 107 3.18 -5.64 -2.72
C THR A 107 3.54 -6.17 -1.35
N PHE A 108 3.65 -7.48 -1.22
CA PHE A 108 3.90 -8.18 0.04
C PHE A 108 5.08 -9.13 -0.11
N THR A 109 5.88 -9.22 0.94
CA THR A 109 6.95 -10.21 1.08
C THR A 109 6.93 -10.74 2.51
N ALA A 110 6.98 -12.06 2.66
CA ALA A 110 7.09 -12.71 3.96
C ALA A 110 7.94 -13.99 3.85
N PHE A 111 8.40 -14.44 5.01
CA PHE A 111 9.18 -15.67 5.14
C PHE A 111 8.50 -16.55 6.20
N ALA A 112 8.32 -17.84 5.88
CA ALA A 112 7.73 -18.78 6.83
C ALA A 112 8.56 -18.85 8.11
N ASN A 113 7.89 -19.02 9.25
CA ASN A 113 8.48 -19.07 10.59
C ASN A 113 9.26 -17.81 11.02
N ILE A 114 8.92 -16.65 10.45
CA ILE A 114 9.32 -15.36 10.99
C ILE A 114 8.09 -14.72 11.61
N GLU A 115 7.94 -14.87 12.92
CA GLU A 115 6.71 -14.54 13.65
C GLU A 115 6.76 -13.20 14.36
N SER A 116 7.97 -12.70 14.62
CA SER A 116 8.16 -11.42 15.29
C SER A 116 9.48 -10.77 14.88
N PHE A 117 9.67 -9.52 15.29
CA PHE A 117 10.95 -8.80 15.17
C PHE A 117 11.89 -9.04 16.37
N GLY A 118 11.49 -9.88 17.31
CA GLY A 118 12.30 -10.22 18.50
C GLY A 118 13.29 -11.34 18.20
N LEU A 119 14.57 -11.15 18.55
CA LEU A 119 15.62 -12.16 18.34
C LEU A 119 15.44 -13.43 19.17
N ASN A 120 14.66 -13.37 20.24
CA ASN A 120 14.52 -14.46 21.22
C ASN A 120 13.14 -15.11 21.21
N ASN A 121 12.34 -14.87 20.19
CA ASN A 121 11.08 -15.58 20.00
C ASN A 121 11.31 -16.75 19.04
N ASP A 122 10.35 -17.17 18.27
CA ASP A 122 10.47 -18.33 17.37
C ASP A 122 11.41 -18.12 16.16
N ASN A 123 12.23 -17.08 16.20
CA ASN A 123 13.32 -16.81 15.26
C ASN A 123 14.61 -17.54 15.64
N GLN A 124 14.52 -18.75 16.19
CA GLN A 124 15.64 -19.53 16.69
C GLN A 124 16.07 -20.62 15.72
N THR A 125 17.19 -21.24 16.02
CA THR A 125 17.61 -22.47 15.34
C THR A 125 16.80 -23.63 15.90
N SER A 126 16.07 -24.34 15.06
CA SER A 126 15.41 -25.60 15.38
C SER A 126 16.19 -26.77 14.81
N ASN A 127 16.14 -27.91 15.48
CA ASN A 127 16.82 -29.12 15.07
C ASN A 127 15.96 -30.36 15.34
N ASN A 128 15.84 -31.23 14.33
CA ASN A 128 15.05 -32.47 14.38
C ASN A 128 13.57 -32.31 14.73
N ASP A 129 13.02 -31.13 14.54
CA ASP A 129 11.60 -30.95 14.71
C ASP A 129 10.84 -31.53 13.50
N LEU A 130 9.83 -32.33 13.79
CA LEU A 130 8.93 -32.89 12.79
C LEU A 130 7.76 -31.95 12.46
N GLY A 131 7.62 -30.91 13.28
CA GLY A 131 6.54 -29.94 13.20
C GLY A 131 6.84 -28.75 12.31
N ILE A 132 6.04 -27.75 12.46
CA ILE A 132 6.03 -26.55 11.63
C ILE A 132 7.30 -25.69 11.80
N ALA A 133 7.95 -25.77 12.97
CA ALA A 133 9.13 -24.96 13.32
C ALA A 133 10.31 -25.10 12.36
N ASN A 134 10.43 -26.20 11.64
CA ASN A 134 11.45 -26.41 10.61
C ASN A 134 11.00 -26.05 9.19
N SER A 135 9.78 -25.61 9.00
CA SER A 135 9.33 -25.12 7.71
C SER A 135 10.03 -23.81 7.37
N PHE A 136 10.42 -23.65 6.14
CA PHE A 136 11.02 -22.44 5.61
C PHE A 136 10.48 -22.12 4.23
N GLY A 137 10.57 -20.87 3.82
CA GLY A 137 10.18 -20.46 2.48
C GLY A 137 9.96 -18.98 2.36
N SER A 138 9.78 -18.51 1.14
CA SER A 138 9.50 -17.13 0.82
C SER A 138 8.21 -16.97 0.04
N MET A 139 7.49 -15.94 0.40
CA MET A 139 6.24 -15.51 -0.24
C MET A 139 6.45 -14.16 -0.91
N GLN A 140 5.88 -14.03 -2.12
CA GLN A 140 5.70 -12.76 -2.79
C GLN A 140 4.27 -12.66 -3.29
N GLY A 141 3.63 -11.53 -3.02
CA GLY A 141 2.27 -11.27 -3.48
C GLY A 141 2.02 -9.80 -3.78
N PHE A 142 0.90 -9.54 -4.42
CA PHE A 142 0.43 -8.18 -4.65
C PHE A 142 -1.09 -8.12 -4.69
N ALA A 143 -1.61 -6.92 -4.44
CA ALA A 143 -2.99 -6.56 -4.71
C ALA A 143 -3.04 -5.19 -5.38
N ARG A 144 -3.95 -5.01 -6.34
CA ARG A 144 -4.12 -3.78 -7.10
C ARG A 144 -5.60 -3.50 -7.38
N ASN A 145 -6.00 -2.25 -7.13
CA ASN A 145 -7.30 -1.74 -7.54
C ASN A 145 -7.21 -1.22 -8.99
N ASN A 146 -7.93 -1.85 -9.89
CA ASN A 146 -8.02 -1.44 -11.30
C ASN A 146 -9.17 -0.48 -11.59
N GLY A 147 -9.82 0.05 -10.55
CA GLY A 147 -11.04 0.86 -10.67
C GLY A 147 -12.32 0.05 -10.86
N THR A 148 -12.23 -1.27 -10.94
CA THR A 148 -13.36 -2.21 -11.00
C THR A 148 -13.14 -3.35 -10.00
N LEU A 149 -14.20 -3.78 -9.35
CA LEU A 149 -14.17 -4.97 -8.49
C LEU A 149 -14.28 -6.25 -9.33
N PRO A 150 -13.69 -7.37 -8.89
CA PRO A 150 -12.86 -7.55 -7.70
C PRO A 150 -11.46 -6.96 -7.85
N ILE A 151 -10.76 -6.75 -6.71
CA ILE A 151 -9.34 -6.37 -6.66
C ILE A 151 -8.51 -7.45 -7.35
N THR A 152 -7.61 -7.05 -8.24
CA THR A 152 -6.65 -7.99 -8.83
C THR A 152 -5.56 -8.30 -7.83
N GLN A 153 -5.38 -9.56 -7.48
CA GLN A 153 -4.38 -10.00 -6.51
C GLN A 153 -3.82 -11.37 -6.86
N ASN A 154 -2.56 -11.55 -6.57
CA ASN A 154 -1.87 -12.82 -6.78
C ASN A 154 -0.82 -13.04 -5.69
N VAL A 155 -0.51 -14.29 -5.43
CA VAL A 155 0.55 -14.71 -4.53
C VAL A 155 1.24 -15.96 -5.05
N ILE A 156 2.53 -16.05 -4.79
CA ILE A 156 3.34 -17.25 -4.96
C ILE A 156 4.16 -17.48 -3.69
N TYR A 157 4.32 -18.73 -3.33
CA TYR A 157 5.16 -19.19 -2.23
C TYR A 157 5.94 -20.42 -2.65
N VAL A 158 7.20 -20.48 -2.27
CA VAL A 158 8.06 -21.65 -2.40
C VAL A 158 8.86 -21.81 -1.12
N GLY A 159 8.86 -23.03 -0.59
CA GLY A 159 9.59 -23.40 0.62
C GLY A 159 9.76 -24.89 0.75
N GLY A 160 9.98 -25.35 1.94
CA GLY A 160 10.17 -26.76 2.28
C GLY A 160 10.32 -26.94 3.78
N HIS A 161 10.95 -28.06 4.16
CA HIS A 161 11.21 -28.40 5.54
C HIS A 161 12.70 -28.71 5.77
N GLY A 162 13.30 -28.14 6.82
CA GLY A 162 14.75 -28.23 7.07
C GLY A 162 15.28 -29.65 7.32
N ASN A 163 14.43 -30.61 7.70
CA ASN A 163 14.81 -32.00 7.94
C ASN A 163 14.78 -32.87 6.66
N SER A 164 14.34 -32.34 5.54
CA SER A 164 14.26 -33.12 4.30
C SER A 164 14.52 -32.25 3.08
N ILE A 165 15.49 -32.68 2.26
CA ILE A 165 15.72 -32.06 0.95
C ILE A 165 14.67 -32.49 -0.10
N ASN A 166 13.82 -33.43 0.21
CA ASN A 166 12.76 -33.92 -0.67
C ASN A 166 11.42 -33.25 -0.43
N ASP A 167 11.26 -32.53 0.67
CA ASP A 167 10.06 -31.78 0.95
C ASP A 167 10.09 -30.41 0.27
N ILE A 168 9.15 -30.17 -0.62
CA ILE A 168 8.96 -28.88 -1.30
C ILE A 168 7.53 -28.44 -1.09
N SER A 169 7.37 -27.38 -0.33
CA SER A 169 6.11 -26.69 -0.14
C SER A 169 5.91 -25.61 -1.19
N ARG A 170 4.74 -25.59 -1.82
CA ARG A 170 4.37 -24.58 -2.82
C ARG A 170 2.94 -24.13 -2.63
N TYR A 171 2.72 -22.83 -2.85
CA TYR A 171 1.37 -22.26 -2.87
C TYR A 171 1.30 -21.18 -3.93
N SER A 172 0.19 -21.08 -4.62
CA SER A 172 -0.12 -19.97 -5.51
C SER A 172 -1.62 -19.72 -5.58
N SER A 173 -2.00 -18.47 -5.72
CA SER A 173 -3.40 -18.07 -5.88
C SER A 173 -3.49 -16.83 -6.77
N ASN A 174 -4.60 -16.70 -7.48
CA ASN A 174 -4.96 -15.50 -8.23
C ASN A 174 -6.17 -14.77 -7.59
N THR A 175 -6.56 -15.17 -6.40
CA THR A 175 -7.63 -14.55 -5.61
C THR A 175 -7.17 -14.12 -4.22
N GLN A 176 -5.86 -14.28 -3.94
CA GLN A 176 -5.24 -13.93 -2.67
C GLN A 176 -3.91 -13.22 -2.93
N CYS A 177 -3.45 -12.40 -1.98
CA CYS A 177 -2.19 -11.67 -2.06
C CYS A 177 -1.21 -12.09 -0.97
N ILE A 178 -1.61 -12.89 -0.02
CA ILE A 178 -0.79 -13.53 1.00
C ILE A 178 -1.05 -15.04 0.92
N GLY A 179 0.00 -15.84 1.07
CA GLY A 179 -0.14 -17.29 1.08
C GLY A 179 1.16 -18.00 1.43
N VAL A 180 1.13 -18.77 2.50
CA VAL A 180 2.24 -19.62 2.97
C VAL A 180 1.68 -21.01 3.20
N ARG A 181 2.37 -22.02 2.69
CA ARG A 181 2.03 -23.42 2.92
C ARG A 181 3.16 -24.09 3.69
N TYR A 182 2.84 -24.58 4.87
CA TYR A 182 3.77 -25.31 5.72
C TYR A 182 3.76 -26.80 5.38
N GLY A 183 4.91 -27.43 5.44
CA GLY A 183 5.08 -28.87 5.24
C GLY A 183 6.04 -29.46 6.27
N ASN A 184 6.05 -30.76 6.43
CA ASN A 184 7.03 -31.48 7.26
C ASN A 184 7.99 -32.29 6.38
N GLN A 185 8.94 -32.98 7.01
CA GLN A 185 9.93 -33.81 6.30
C GLN A 185 9.36 -34.98 5.49
N ASN A 186 8.11 -35.34 5.70
CA ASN A 186 7.42 -36.38 4.95
C ASN A 186 6.63 -35.83 3.77
N GLY A 187 6.61 -34.49 3.57
CA GLY A 187 5.80 -33.83 2.57
C GLY A 187 4.32 -33.71 2.98
N ASP A 188 3.99 -33.93 4.26
CA ASP A 188 2.63 -33.76 4.76
C ASP A 188 2.28 -32.26 4.80
N ASN A 189 1.00 -31.96 4.57
CA ASN A 189 0.48 -30.60 4.69
C ASN A 189 0.22 -30.24 6.16
N LEU A 190 1.04 -29.34 6.70
CA LEU A 190 0.88 -28.82 8.07
C LEU A 190 -0.09 -27.63 8.14
N GLY A 191 -0.56 -27.15 7.00
CA GLY A 191 -1.56 -26.10 6.93
C GLY A 191 -1.19 -25.00 5.95
N VAL A 192 -2.16 -24.12 5.72
CA VAL A 192 -2.02 -22.96 4.82
C VAL A 192 -2.53 -21.70 5.52
N LEU A 193 -1.68 -20.70 5.59
CA LEU A 193 -2.07 -19.33 5.88
C LEU A 193 -2.31 -18.62 4.55
N SER A 194 -3.46 -18.01 4.37
CA SER A 194 -3.81 -17.26 3.17
C SER A 194 -4.52 -15.95 3.50
N GLY A 195 -4.39 -14.95 2.63
CA GLY A 195 -5.01 -13.66 2.82
C GLY A 195 -5.47 -13.03 1.50
N ALA A 196 -6.73 -12.65 1.47
CA ALA A 196 -7.33 -11.87 0.38
C ALA A 196 -7.47 -10.41 0.83
N LEU A 197 -6.96 -9.47 0.04
CA LEU A 197 -7.21 -8.06 0.26
C LEU A 197 -8.65 -7.75 -0.18
N ASP A 198 -9.43 -7.20 0.74
CA ASP A 198 -10.83 -6.84 0.53
C ASP A 198 -10.97 -5.39 0.07
N THR A 199 -10.34 -4.46 0.78
CA THR A 199 -10.46 -3.03 0.48
C THR A 199 -9.14 -2.27 0.59
N PHE A 200 -9.03 -1.20 -0.22
CA PHE A 200 -8.09 -0.10 -0.01
C PHE A 200 -8.81 1.04 0.70
N ASP A 201 -8.43 1.30 1.92
CA ASP A 201 -9.11 2.21 2.83
C ASP A 201 -8.53 3.62 2.77
N PHE A 202 -9.37 4.60 3.13
CA PHE A 202 -8.93 5.98 3.34
C PHE A 202 -9.81 6.64 4.40
N ASN A 203 -9.16 7.15 5.44
CA ASN A 203 -9.82 7.93 6.48
C ASN A 203 -9.63 9.42 6.21
N THR A 204 -10.70 10.10 5.81
CA THR A 204 -10.68 11.53 5.49
C THR A 204 -10.41 12.41 6.71
N GLY A 205 -10.78 11.96 7.91
CA GLY A 205 -10.57 12.70 9.15
C GLY A 205 -9.11 12.78 9.59
N THR A 206 -8.30 11.78 9.22
CA THR A 206 -6.86 11.72 9.53
C THR A 206 -5.99 11.90 8.29
N SER A 207 -6.59 11.94 7.09
CA SER A 207 -5.90 11.95 5.80
C SER A 207 -4.93 10.76 5.62
N THR A 208 -5.25 9.62 6.24
CA THR A 208 -4.44 8.41 6.17
C THR A 208 -5.19 7.29 5.48
N GLY A 209 -4.46 6.49 4.72
CA GLY A 209 -4.96 5.30 4.07
C GLY A 209 -4.54 4.01 4.76
N GLY A 210 -4.94 2.92 4.15
CA GLY A 210 -4.66 1.57 4.61
C GLY A 210 -5.26 0.53 3.69
N PHE A 211 -5.35 -0.68 4.20
CA PHE A 211 -6.02 -1.79 3.52
C PHE A 211 -6.48 -2.83 4.54
N THR A 212 -7.53 -3.54 4.17
CA THR A 212 -8.14 -4.60 4.99
C THR A 212 -8.03 -5.94 4.28
N PHE A 213 -7.72 -6.99 5.05
CA PHE A 213 -7.63 -8.38 4.59
C PHE A 213 -8.63 -9.27 5.28
N ASP A 214 -9.07 -10.29 4.56
CA ASP A 214 -9.62 -11.52 5.14
C ASP A 214 -8.51 -12.57 5.18
N ILE A 215 -8.08 -12.90 6.39
CA ILE A 215 -7.02 -13.88 6.66
C ILE A 215 -7.68 -15.21 7.02
N THR A 216 -7.21 -16.29 6.39
CA THR A 216 -7.67 -17.65 6.69
C THR A 216 -6.49 -18.55 7.04
N TYR A 217 -6.58 -19.17 8.19
CA TYR A 217 -5.73 -20.27 8.61
C TYR A 217 -6.47 -21.59 8.36
N THR A 218 -5.99 -22.35 7.41
CA THR A 218 -6.52 -23.68 7.11
C THR A 218 -5.63 -24.72 7.78
N ILE A 219 -6.19 -25.51 8.67
CA ILE A 219 -5.47 -26.59 9.37
C ILE A 219 -4.89 -27.61 8.39
N GLY A 220 -3.90 -28.34 8.87
CA GLY A 220 -3.20 -29.38 8.13
C GLY A 220 -4.02 -30.64 7.86
N SER A 221 -3.37 -31.62 7.28
CA SER A 221 -3.94 -32.95 7.00
C SER A 221 -2.82 -33.99 7.01
N THR A 222 -2.20 -34.17 8.17
CA THR A 222 -1.07 -35.10 8.36
C THR A 222 -1.51 -36.50 8.81
N GLY A 223 -2.79 -36.65 9.16
CA GLY A 223 -3.31 -37.84 9.83
C GLY A 223 -2.99 -37.89 11.34
N ASN A 224 -2.35 -36.86 11.86
CA ASN A 224 -2.12 -36.69 13.29
C ASN A 224 -2.75 -35.36 13.76
N ALA A 225 -3.90 -35.46 14.38
CA ALA A 225 -4.70 -34.30 14.79
C ALA A 225 -3.93 -33.31 15.69
N SER A 226 -2.94 -33.78 16.46
CA SER A 226 -2.10 -32.90 17.29
C SER A 226 -1.04 -32.10 16.52
N ARG A 227 -1.00 -32.22 15.20
CA ARG A 227 -0.11 -31.45 14.30
C ARG A 227 -0.90 -30.71 13.23
N ASP A 228 -2.14 -31.13 13.00
CA ASP A 228 -2.96 -30.51 11.96
C ASP A 228 -3.38 -29.08 12.33
N ASP A 229 -3.38 -28.77 13.63
CA ASP A 229 -3.74 -27.45 14.18
C ASP A 229 -2.51 -26.57 14.56
N ASP A 230 -1.28 -27.07 14.45
CA ASP A 230 -0.04 -26.33 14.77
C ASP A 230 -0.01 -24.96 14.09
N ILE A 231 -0.47 -24.88 12.84
CA ILE A 231 -0.52 -23.62 12.07
C ILE A 231 -1.31 -22.51 12.76
N LEU A 232 -2.25 -22.85 13.61
CA LEU A 232 -3.08 -21.88 14.34
C LEU A 232 -2.31 -21.16 15.44
N ASN A 233 -1.08 -21.60 15.73
CA ASN A 233 -0.15 -20.98 16.67
C ASN A 233 0.92 -20.14 15.94
N GLU A 234 0.96 -20.16 14.59
CA GLU A 234 1.97 -19.48 13.81
C GLU A 234 1.54 -18.05 13.46
N SER A 235 2.30 -17.07 13.89
CA SER A 235 2.19 -15.70 13.40
C SER A 235 3.04 -15.51 12.15
N LEU A 236 2.85 -14.44 11.41
CA LEU A 236 3.63 -14.15 10.21
C LEU A 236 3.97 -12.66 10.13
N VAL A 237 5.26 -12.35 10.09
CA VAL A 237 5.74 -11.00 9.78
C VAL A 237 5.66 -10.77 8.27
N VAL A 238 4.99 -9.70 7.88
CA VAL A 238 4.82 -9.32 6.47
C VAL A 238 5.39 -7.93 6.24
N PHE A 239 6.31 -7.80 5.31
CA PHE A 239 6.73 -6.51 4.75
C PHE A 239 5.82 -6.13 3.59
N TYR A 240 5.55 -4.84 3.46
CA TYR A 240 4.77 -4.34 2.33
C TYR A 240 5.34 -3.05 1.75
N THR A 241 5.06 -2.84 0.47
CA THR A 241 5.26 -1.57 -0.20
C THR A 241 3.94 -1.14 -0.82
N ALA A 242 3.41 -0.01 -0.36
CA ALA A 242 2.17 0.57 -0.86
C ALA A 242 2.47 1.69 -1.85
N TYR A 243 1.66 1.77 -2.90
CA TYR A 243 1.73 2.76 -3.98
C TYR A 243 0.40 3.53 -4.04
N ARG A 244 0.52 4.83 -4.31
CA ARG A 244 -0.65 5.73 -4.49
C ARG A 244 -1.41 5.41 -5.76
#